data_05c7b16137c375690fef099cce5c6357
#
_entry.id   05c7b16137c375690fef099cce5c6357
#
_cell.length_a   1.000
_cell.length_b   1.000
_cell.length_c   1.000
_cell.angle_alpha   90.00
_cell.angle_beta   90.00
_cell.angle_gamma   90.00
#
_symmetry.space_group_name_H-M   'P 1'
#
loop_
_entity.id
_entity.type
_entity.pdbx_description
1 polymer ?
#
loop_
_entity_poly.entity_id
_entity_poly.type
_entity_poly.pdbx_seq_one_letter_code
_entity_poly.pdbx_strand_id
1 'polypeptide(L)'
;MPTKITVKKKNHAMMIVDSEPSVLNELTDFFTFYVPGYKFMPAYKNKVWDGKIRLYNSQTRELYAGLYAYVKEFANAEGRDYELELEHDAYYGYIDEQTDPDLSFIDDLVLNDNKGDSIKPRDYQLKAIDYALRNKRGMLISPTASGKSLIIYILLHWYLSNNNKRALIIVPTTSLVEQMYSDFAAYSQNDKSFNIDEVQRIYSGMPKKSEMPSVIISTWQSIYKLPGAWFEQFGCVFGDEAHNFKAKSLTSILTKLRDAEYRFGTTGTLDGTQTHKLVLEGLFGPAYYVTTTKDLMDKNQLAQLDIKVLLLKYKDEYC
;
A
#
# COMPACT_ATOMS: atom_id res chain seq x y z
N MET A 1 11.79 -30.08 -21.96
CA MET A 1 11.97 -29.60 -20.56
C MET A 1 11.24 -28.31 -20.47
N PRO A 2 10.50 -28.04 -19.38
CA PRO A 2 9.82 -26.76 -19.20
C PRO A 2 10.84 -25.62 -19.20
N THR A 3 10.46 -24.49 -19.76
CA THR A 3 11.31 -23.31 -19.75
C THR A 3 11.30 -22.67 -18.35
N LYS A 4 12.48 -22.41 -17.78
CA LYS A 4 12.61 -21.88 -16.42
C LYS A 4 12.40 -20.36 -16.38
N ILE A 5 11.63 -19.90 -15.39
CA ILE A 5 11.51 -18.51 -14.97
C ILE A 5 12.14 -18.40 -13.59
N THR A 6 13.25 -17.69 -13.46
CA THR A 6 13.96 -17.52 -12.20
C THR A 6 13.58 -16.19 -11.57
N VAL A 7 13.19 -16.19 -10.29
CA VAL A 7 12.89 -14.98 -9.53
C VAL A 7 13.91 -14.80 -8.41
N LYS A 8 14.56 -13.62 -8.40
CA LYS A 8 15.58 -13.24 -7.42
C LYS A 8 15.15 -12.00 -6.66
N LYS A 9 15.41 -11.95 -5.35
CA LYS A 9 15.23 -10.75 -4.55
C LYS A 9 16.33 -9.74 -4.86
N LYS A 10 15.99 -8.56 -5.38
CA LYS A 10 16.91 -7.43 -5.47
C LYS A 10 16.93 -6.62 -4.17
N ASN A 11 15.77 -6.28 -3.65
CA ASN A 11 15.52 -5.62 -2.36
C ASN A 11 14.03 -5.75 -2.02
N HIS A 12 13.56 -5.08 -0.94
CA HIS A 12 12.13 -5.15 -0.57
C HIS A 12 11.18 -4.41 -1.52
N ALA A 13 11.68 -3.58 -2.44
CA ALA A 13 10.86 -2.87 -3.44
C ALA A 13 10.80 -3.60 -4.78
N MET A 14 11.92 -4.26 -5.20
CA MET A 14 12.12 -4.80 -6.54
C MET A 14 12.60 -6.24 -6.49
N MET A 15 12.13 -7.04 -7.45
CA MET A 15 12.65 -8.37 -7.78
C MET A 15 13.23 -8.38 -9.20
N ILE A 16 14.08 -9.35 -9.49
CA ILE A 16 14.58 -9.66 -10.82
C ILE A 16 13.85 -10.91 -11.30
N VAL A 17 13.25 -10.84 -12.47
CA VAL A 17 12.58 -11.98 -13.12
C VAL A 17 13.34 -12.26 -14.40
N ASP A 18 13.96 -13.41 -14.49
CA ASP A 18 14.83 -13.81 -15.58
C ASP A 18 14.36 -15.11 -16.25
N SER A 19 14.52 -15.18 -17.56
CA SER A 19 14.20 -16.34 -18.38
C SER A 19 14.87 -16.20 -19.76
N GLU A 20 14.57 -17.10 -20.67
CA GLU A 20 14.98 -16.96 -22.07
C GLU A 20 14.27 -15.80 -22.78
N PRO A 21 14.86 -15.25 -23.86
CA PRO A 21 14.37 -14.02 -24.51
C PRO A 21 12.90 -14.06 -24.98
N SER A 22 12.40 -15.21 -25.41
CA SER A 22 11.00 -15.38 -25.81
C SER A 22 10.05 -15.13 -24.65
N VAL A 23 10.33 -15.72 -23.49
CA VAL A 23 9.53 -15.58 -22.27
C VAL A 23 9.63 -14.15 -21.70
N LEU A 24 10.82 -13.50 -21.78
CA LEU A 24 10.97 -12.11 -21.37
C LEU A 24 10.11 -11.14 -22.21
N ASN A 25 9.93 -11.43 -23.51
CA ASN A 25 9.02 -10.67 -24.36
C ASN A 25 7.56 -10.87 -23.93
N GLU A 26 7.15 -12.11 -23.68
CA GLU A 26 5.80 -12.40 -23.17
C GLU A 26 5.54 -11.73 -21.81
N LEU A 27 6.52 -11.78 -20.89
CA LEU A 27 6.43 -11.06 -19.60
C LEU A 27 6.30 -9.55 -19.81
N THR A 28 7.05 -9.00 -20.77
CA THR A 28 6.94 -7.57 -21.10
C THR A 28 5.54 -7.22 -21.57
N ASP A 29 4.96 -8.03 -22.44
CA ASP A 29 3.60 -7.83 -22.95
C ASP A 29 2.57 -8.01 -21.84
N PHE A 30 2.72 -9.04 -20.99
CA PHE A 30 1.84 -9.31 -19.87
C PHE A 30 1.79 -8.15 -18.87
N PHE A 31 2.92 -7.50 -18.59
CA PHE A 31 3.03 -6.35 -17.69
C PHE A 31 3.00 -5.00 -18.41
N THR A 32 2.44 -4.94 -19.62
CA THR A 32 2.28 -3.70 -20.41
C THR A 32 0.80 -3.36 -20.57
N PHE A 33 0.42 -2.17 -20.15
CA PHE A 33 -0.98 -1.71 -20.16
C PHE A 33 -1.11 -0.33 -20.78
N TYR A 34 -2.22 -0.08 -21.49
CA TYR A 34 -2.58 1.26 -21.92
C TYR A 34 -3.08 2.10 -20.75
N VAL A 35 -2.63 3.34 -20.67
CA VAL A 35 -3.15 4.30 -19.69
C VAL A 35 -4.56 4.72 -20.09
N PRO A 36 -5.54 4.71 -19.18
CA PRO A 36 -6.90 5.18 -19.49
C PRO A 36 -6.86 6.59 -20.08
N GLY A 37 -7.57 6.80 -21.17
CA GLY A 37 -7.62 8.12 -21.84
C GLY A 37 -6.33 8.53 -22.56
N TYR A 38 -5.37 7.64 -22.76
CA TYR A 38 -4.07 7.94 -23.39
C TYR A 38 -4.18 8.68 -24.73
N LYS A 39 -5.21 8.38 -25.54
CA LYS A 39 -5.47 9.02 -26.84
C LYS A 39 -5.69 10.52 -26.74
N PHE A 40 -6.14 11.02 -25.59
CA PHE A 40 -6.40 12.44 -25.34
C PHE A 40 -5.20 13.15 -24.74
N MET A 41 -4.17 12.44 -24.32
CA MET A 41 -2.97 13.02 -23.68
C MET A 41 -2.06 13.70 -24.71
N PRO A 42 -1.53 14.91 -24.43
CA PRO A 42 -0.63 15.62 -25.35
C PRO A 42 0.60 14.81 -25.77
N ALA A 43 1.20 14.07 -24.84
CA ALA A 43 2.38 13.25 -25.11
C ALA A 43 2.12 12.15 -26.15
N TYR A 44 0.92 11.55 -26.14
CA TYR A 44 0.51 10.57 -27.16
C TYR A 44 0.20 11.26 -28.49
N LYS A 45 -0.56 12.38 -28.49
CA LYS A 45 -0.87 13.15 -29.68
C LYS A 45 0.40 13.65 -30.40
N ASN A 46 1.39 14.05 -29.63
CA ASN A 46 2.68 14.52 -30.15
C ASN A 46 3.67 13.39 -30.47
N LYS A 47 3.22 12.10 -30.40
CA LYS A 47 4.04 10.91 -30.68
C LYS A 47 5.32 10.79 -29.82
N VAL A 48 5.36 11.44 -28.67
CA VAL A 48 6.49 11.37 -27.71
C VAL A 48 6.36 10.12 -26.82
N TRP A 49 5.17 9.55 -26.72
CA TRP A 49 4.85 8.40 -25.88
C TRP A 49 3.78 7.53 -26.56
N ASP A 50 3.86 6.23 -26.40
CA ASP A 50 3.00 5.23 -27.06
C ASP A 50 1.70 4.92 -26.29
N GLY A 51 1.40 5.63 -25.21
CA GLY A 51 0.21 5.45 -24.39
C GLY A 51 0.28 4.29 -23.40
N LYS A 52 1.43 3.62 -23.30
CA LYS A 52 1.60 2.42 -22.48
C LYS A 52 2.46 2.66 -21.25
N ILE A 53 2.14 1.96 -20.17
CA ILE A 53 3.00 1.76 -19.00
C ILE A 53 3.53 0.33 -19.04
N ARG A 54 4.83 0.20 -18.83
CA ARG A 54 5.53 -1.07 -18.70
C ARG A 54 5.99 -1.22 -17.28
N LEU A 55 5.47 -2.24 -16.56
CA LEU A 55 5.85 -2.51 -15.18
C LEU A 55 7.08 -3.40 -15.10
N TYR A 56 7.27 -4.29 -16.08
CA TYR A 56 8.46 -5.08 -16.23
C TYR A 56 9.47 -4.39 -17.16
N ASN A 57 10.72 -4.30 -16.71
CA ASN A 57 11.82 -3.76 -17.50
C ASN A 57 12.66 -4.94 -18.07
N SER A 58 12.50 -5.24 -19.37
CA SER A 58 13.19 -6.35 -20.02
C SER A 58 14.72 -6.18 -20.09
N GLN A 59 15.25 -4.97 -20.01
CA GLN A 59 16.69 -4.73 -20.03
C GLN A 59 17.35 -5.01 -18.67
N THR A 60 16.75 -4.47 -17.59
CA THR A 60 17.23 -4.69 -16.22
C THR A 60 16.60 -5.91 -15.57
N ARG A 61 15.58 -6.51 -16.20
CA ARG A 61 14.79 -7.66 -15.72
C ARG A 61 14.05 -7.37 -14.40
N GLU A 62 13.83 -6.11 -14.10
CA GLU A 62 13.25 -5.66 -12.84
C GLU A 62 11.73 -5.59 -12.92
N LEU A 63 11.10 -6.04 -11.85
CA LEU A 63 9.67 -5.92 -11.59
C LEU A 63 9.44 -5.54 -10.13
N TYR A 64 8.34 -4.85 -9.83
CA TYR A 64 7.97 -4.56 -8.43
C TYR A 64 7.72 -5.86 -7.66
N ALA A 65 8.31 -5.97 -6.47
CA ALA A 65 8.25 -7.18 -5.66
C ALA A 65 6.81 -7.59 -5.27
N GLY A 66 5.90 -6.63 -5.13
CA GLY A 66 4.48 -6.90 -4.83
C GLY A 66 3.70 -7.59 -5.96
N LEU A 67 4.28 -7.68 -7.17
CA LEU A 67 3.65 -8.36 -8.31
C LEU A 67 4.05 -9.83 -8.44
N TYR A 68 4.69 -10.41 -7.43
CA TYR A 68 5.11 -11.81 -7.48
C TYR A 68 3.97 -12.79 -7.77
N ALA A 69 2.76 -12.58 -7.19
CA ALA A 69 1.60 -13.43 -7.47
C ALA A 69 1.22 -13.45 -8.95
N TYR A 70 1.36 -12.30 -9.63
CA TYR A 70 1.11 -12.21 -11.07
C TYR A 70 2.18 -12.94 -11.91
N VAL A 71 3.43 -13.04 -11.41
CA VAL A 71 4.46 -13.88 -12.05
C VAL A 71 4.11 -15.36 -11.89
N LYS A 72 3.60 -15.78 -10.72
CA LYS A 72 3.08 -17.14 -10.51
C LYS A 72 1.90 -17.43 -11.45
N GLU A 73 0.96 -16.51 -11.55
CA GLU A 73 -0.19 -16.62 -12.47
C GLU A 73 0.27 -16.74 -13.93
N PHE A 74 1.23 -15.90 -14.35
CA PHE A 74 1.82 -15.96 -15.67
C PHE A 74 2.47 -17.32 -15.96
N ALA A 75 3.26 -17.85 -15.03
CA ALA A 75 3.96 -19.12 -15.20
C ALA A 75 3.00 -20.33 -15.26
N ASN A 76 1.90 -20.28 -14.48
CA ASN A 76 0.95 -21.38 -14.36
C ASN A 76 -0.25 -21.26 -15.32
N ALA A 77 -0.26 -20.29 -16.25
CA ALA A 77 -1.37 -20.10 -17.17
C ALA A 77 -1.51 -21.31 -18.13
N GLU A 78 -2.77 -21.68 -18.43
CA GLU A 78 -3.10 -22.78 -19.31
C GLU A 78 -2.39 -22.65 -20.67
N GLY A 79 -1.79 -23.76 -21.14
CA GLY A 79 -1.03 -23.80 -22.41
C GLY A 79 0.42 -23.30 -22.31
N ARG A 80 0.91 -22.94 -21.11
CA ARG A 80 2.32 -22.63 -20.86
C ARG A 80 3.00 -23.79 -20.14
N ASP A 81 4.25 -24.07 -20.55
CA ASP A 81 5.11 -25.07 -19.92
C ASP A 81 6.30 -24.37 -19.28
N TYR A 82 6.00 -23.54 -18.24
CA TYR A 82 7.00 -22.80 -17.50
C TYR A 82 7.17 -23.35 -16.09
N GLU A 83 8.42 -23.46 -15.66
CA GLU A 83 8.81 -23.83 -14.31
C GLU A 83 9.29 -22.59 -13.57
N LEU A 84 8.60 -22.20 -12.48
CA LEU A 84 8.99 -21.07 -11.64
C LEU A 84 10.00 -21.52 -10.59
N GLU A 85 11.22 -20.96 -10.64
CA GLU A 85 12.30 -21.21 -9.70
C GLU A 85 12.56 -19.96 -8.86
N LEU A 86 12.41 -20.08 -7.54
CA LEU A 86 12.74 -19.00 -6.58
C LEU A 86 14.17 -19.21 -6.07
N GLU A 87 15.02 -18.18 -6.15
CA GLU A 87 16.27 -18.19 -5.39
C GLU A 87 15.97 -18.13 -3.88
N HIS A 88 16.82 -18.78 -3.09
CA HIS A 88 16.74 -18.81 -1.64
C HIS A 88 16.48 -17.42 -1.04
N ASP A 89 15.57 -17.35 -0.04
CA ASP A 89 15.20 -16.17 0.73
C ASP A 89 14.42 -15.08 -0.01
N ALA A 90 13.86 -15.36 -1.19
CA ALA A 90 12.96 -14.44 -1.88
C ALA A 90 11.57 -14.38 -1.20
N TYR A 91 11.49 -13.79 -0.01
CA TYR A 91 10.22 -13.52 0.66
C TYR A 91 9.57 -12.26 0.07
N TYR A 92 8.45 -12.45 -0.61
CA TYR A 92 7.70 -11.35 -1.25
C TYR A 92 6.29 -11.18 -0.66
N GLY A 93 6.03 -11.71 0.53
CA GLY A 93 4.71 -11.68 1.14
C GLY A 93 3.75 -12.74 0.60
N TYR A 94 4.25 -13.84 0.03
CA TYR A 94 3.46 -14.92 -0.55
C TYR A 94 4.07 -16.28 -0.23
N ILE A 95 4.29 -16.54 1.05
CA ILE A 95 4.80 -17.85 1.48
C ILE A 95 3.63 -18.81 1.58
N ASP A 96 3.77 -19.99 0.98
CA ASP A 96 2.79 -21.06 1.11
C ASP A 96 2.77 -21.68 2.54
N GLU A 97 3.87 -21.49 3.32
CA GLU A 97 4.00 -21.88 4.73
C GLU A 97 4.12 -20.63 5.61
N GLN A 98 3.00 -20.03 5.96
CA GLN A 98 2.97 -18.89 6.88
C GLN A 98 2.76 -19.37 8.32
N THR A 99 3.64 -18.93 9.22
CA THR A 99 3.37 -19.04 10.67
C THR A 99 2.28 -18.04 11.06
N ASP A 100 1.34 -18.49 11.84
CA ASP A 100 0.30 -17.61 12.40
C ASP A 100 0.95 -16.53 13.26
N PRO A 101 0.71 -15.25 13.02
CA PRO A 101 1.23 -14.20 13.87
C PRO A 101 0.57 -14.28 15.26
N ASP A 102 1.35 -14.07 16.28
CA ASP A 102 0.80 -13.91 17.63
C ASP A 102 0.15 -12.53 17.74
N LEU A 103 -1.16 -12.49 17.94
CA LEU A 103 -1.95 -11.28 18.12
C LEU A 103 -2.23 -10.96 19.59
N SER A 104 -1.71 -11.74 20.54
CA SER A 104 -1.94 -11.54 21.98
C SER A 104 -1.49 -10.17 22.48
N PHE A 105 -0.47 -9.55 21.83
CA PHE A 105 -0.03 -8.20 22.15
C PHE A 105 -1.15 -7.15 22.07
N ILE A 106 -2.21 -7.38 21.29
CA ILE A 106 -3.33 -6.45 21.13
C ILE A 106 -4.15 -6.37 22.42
N ASP A 107 -4.24 -7.47 23.18
CA ASP A 107 -4.96 -7.49 24.45
C ASP A 107 -4.27 -6.66 25.54
N ASP A 108 -2.96 -6.43 25.39
CA ASP A 108 -2.16 -5.63 26.32
C ASP A 108 -2.20 -4.11 25.97
N LEU A 109 -2.73 -3.74 24.78
CA LEU A 109 -2.82 -2.34 24.36
C LEU A 109 -3.94 -1.60 25.10
N VAL A 110 -3.59 -0.46 25.67
CA VAL A 110 -4.57 0.45 26.29
C VAL A 110 -4.95 1.53 25.29
N LEU A 111 -5.99 1.26 24.49
CA LEU A 111 -6.44 2.13 23.41
C LEU A 111 -7.58 3.04 23.86
N ASN A 112 -7.48 4.34 23.53
CA ASN A 112 -8.51 5.32 23.81
C ASN A 112 -8.95 6.05 22.52
N ASP A 113 -10.19 6.51 22.47
CA ASP A 113 -10.65 7.41 21.42
C ASP A 113 -10.35 8.89 21.74
N ASN A 114 -10.75 9.80 20.85
CA ASN A 114 -10.55 11.24 21.02
C ASN A 114 -11.34 11.86 22.20
N LYS A 115 -12.24 11.08 22.83
CA LYS A 115 -12.99 11.48 24.02
C LYS A 115 -12.38 10.92 25.30
N GLY A 116 -11.37 10.07 25.17
CA GLY A 116 -10.74 9.35 26.27
C GLY A 116 -11.45 8.03 26.63
N ASP A 117 -12.48 7.63 25.87
CA ASP A 117 -13.17 6.38 26.10
C ASP A 117 -12.32 5.22 25.61
N SER A 118 -12.30 4.11 26.39
CA SER A 118 -11.57 2.89 25.98
C SER A 118 -12.21 2.26 24.75
N ILE A 119 -11.38 1.91 23.77
CA ILE A 119 -11.81 1.27 22.54
C ILE A 119 -11.12 -0.08 22.36
N LYS A 120 -11.77 -0.98 21.60
CA LYS A 120 -11.19 -2.26 21.18
C LYS A 120 -11.26 -2.38 19.67
N PRO A 121 -10.24 -3.01 19.03
CA PRO A 121 -10.30 -3.30 17.61
C PRO A 121 -11.49 -4.20 17.30
N ARG A 122 -12.11 -3.93 16.15
CA ARG A 122 -13.22 -4.72 15.63
C ARG A 122 -12.72 -5.98 14.93
N ASP A 123 -13.58 -6.99 14.78
CA ASP A 123 -13.27 -8.27 14.15
C ASP A 123 -12.59 -8.14 12.78
N TYR A 124 -13.07 -7.24 11.92
CA TYR A 124 -12.48 -7.01 10.60
C TYR A 124 -11.12 -6.28 10.67
N GLN A 125 -10.91 -5.44 11.71
CA GLN A 125 -9.60 -4.79 11.94
C GLN A 125 -8.57 -5.82 12.40
N LEU A 126 -8.96 -6.74 13.30
CA LEU A 126 -8.09 -7.85 13.72
C LEU A 126 -7.68 -8.74 12.54
N LYS A 127 -8.62 -9.07 11.63
CA LYS A 127 -8.33 -9.83 10.42
C LYS A 127 -7.38 -9.07 9.48
N ALA A 128 -7.52 -7.75 9.37
CA ALA A 128 -6.62 -6.94 8.56
C ALA A 128 -5.20 -6.88 9.15
N ILE A 129 -5.08 -6.81 10.48
CA ILE A 129 -3.80 -6.85 11.19
C ILE A 129 -3.15 -8.22 11.01
N ASP A 130 -3.90 -9.31 11.21
CA ASP A 130 -3.42 -10.67 10.99
C ASP A 130 -2.87 -10.83 9.54
N TYR A 131 -3.66 -10.45 8.55
CA TYR A 131 -3.23 -10.48 7.15
C TYR A 131 -1.93 -9.68 6.92
N ALA A 132 -1.86 -8.46 7.46
CA ALA A 132 -0.72 -7.58 7.30
C ALA A 132 0.55 -8.17 7.93
N LEU A 133 0.47 -8.72 9.13
CA LEU A 133 1.60 -9.32 9.82
C LEU A 133 2.09 -10.60 9.14
N ARG A 134 1.17 -11.46 8.66
CA ARG A 134 1.53 -12.66 7.88
C ARG A 134 2.30 -12.31 6.61
N ASN A 135 1.80 -11.33 5.86
CA ASN A 135 2.30 -11.02 4.53
C ASN A 135 3.41 -9.96 4.53
N LYS A 136 3.62 -9.22 5.63
CA LYS A 136 4.55 -8.09 5.74
C LYS A 136 4.32 -6.99 4.71
N ARG A 137 3.36 -7.18 3.80
CA ARG A 137 2.99 -6.23 2.75
C ARG A 137 1.55 -6.45 2.29
N GLY A 138 0.92 -5.38 1.79
CA GLY A 138 -0.42 -5.46 1.23
C GLY A 138 -1.11 -4.12 1.07
N MET A 139 -2.15 -4.11 0.24
CA MET A 139 -3.09 -3.00 0.10
C MET A 139 -4.35 -3.33 0.88
N LEU A 140 -4.58 -2.65 2.00
CA LEU A 140 -5.77 -2.82 2.84
C LEU A 140 -6.90 -1.92 2.30
N ILE A 141 -7.89 -2.53 1.67
CA ILE A 141 -9.04 -1.82 1.09
C ILE A 141 -10.13 -1.74 2.16
N SER A 142 -10.37 -0.53 2.65
CA SER A 142 -11.30 -0.29 3.75
C SER A 142 -11.99 1.06 3.58
N PRO A 143 -13.32 1.14 3.65
CA PRO A 143 -14.05 2.38 3.42
C PRO A 143 -13.71 3.46 4.45
N THR A 144 -14.11 4.70 4.17
CA THR A 144 -14.01 5.79 5.14
C THR A 144 -14.77 5.41 6.41
N ALA A 145 -14.27 5.87 7.56
CA ALA A 145 -14.82 5.57 8.90
C ALA A 145 -14.72 4.09 9.36
N SER A 146 -14.00 3.23 8.64
CA SER A 146 -13.68 1.87 9.10
C SER A 146 -12.60 1.79 10.18
N GLY A 147 -11.97 2.92 10.53
CA GLY A 147 -10.86 2.99 11.49
C GLY A 147 -9.52 2.55 10.92
N LYS A 148 -9.20 2.97 9.69
CA LYS A 148 -7.89 2.71 9.05
C LYS A 148 -6.72 3.19 9.90
N SER A 149 -6.83 4.38 10.54
CA SER A 149 -5.79 4.93 11.41
C SER A 149 -5.50 4.04 12.62
N LEU A 150 -6.52 3.35 13.16
CA LEU A 150 -6.33 2.40 14.26
C LEU A 150 -5.57 1.13 13.79
N ILE A 151 -5.88 0.62 12.61
CA ILE A 151 -5.13 -0.51 12.01
C ILE A 151 -3.66 -0.11 11.83
N ILE A 152 -3.39 1.08 11.27
CA ILE A 152 -2.03 1.59 11.09
C ILE A 152 -1.33 1.73 12.45
N TYR A 153 -2.01 2.28 13.46
CA TYR A 153 -1.45 2.47 14.80
C TYR A 153 -1.04 1.12 15.43
N ILE A 154 -1.90 0.11 15.41
CA ILE A 154 -1.62 -1.21 15.99
C ILE A 154 -0.47 -1.91 15.26
N LEU A 155 -0.45 -1.87 13.93
CA LEU A 155 0.65 -2.42 13.14
C LEU A 155 1.96 -1.67 13.40
N LEU A 156 1.92 -0.35 13.53
CA LEU A 156 3.06 0.49 13.87
C LEU A 156 3.60 0.16 15.27
N HIS A 157 2.71 0.04 16.25
CA HIS A 157 3.06 -0.31 17.62
C HIS A 157 3.79 -1.68 17.67
N TRP A 158 3.20 -2.69 17.02
CA TRP A 158 3.84 -3.99 16.88
C TRP A 158 5.21 -3.89 16.21
N TYR A 159 5.29 -3.13 15.12
CA TYR A 159 6.54 -2.97 14.36
C TYR A 159 7.65 -2.36 15.22
N LEU A 160 7.36 -1.29 15.94
CA LEU A 160 8.35 -0.60 16.79
C LEU A 160 8.80 -1.48 17.97
N SER A 161 7.93 -2.32 18.49
CA SER A 161 8.28 -3.25 19.58
C SER A 161 9.20 -4.41 19.11
N ASN A 162 9.17 -4.74 17.82
CA ASN A 162 9.89 -5.91 17.28
C ASN A 162 11.05 -5.53 16.33
N ASN A 163 11.26 -4.25 16.02
CA ASN A 163 12.23 -3.81 15.03
C ASN A 163 12.93 -2.52 15.46
N ASN A 164 14.20 -2.37 15.04
CA ASN A 164 15.03 -1.22 15.39
C ASN A 164 15.05 -0.09 14.35
N LYS A 165 14.54 -0.35 13.12
CA LYS A 165 14.46 0.68 12.07
C LYS A 165 13.19 1.51 12.25
N ARG A 166 13.23 2.75 11.77
CA ARG A 166 12.12 3.69 11.82
C ARG A 166 10.96 3.29 10.92
N ALA A 167 9.79 3.85 11.19
CA ALA A 167 8.62 3.76 10.35
C ALA A 167 8.32 5.09 9.63
N LEU A 168 7.87 5.01 8.39
CA LEU A 168 7.44 6.14 7.57
C LEU A 168 5.95 6.01 7.25
N ILE A 169 5.18 7.05 7.53
CA ILE A 169 3.77 7.15 7.13
C ILE A 169 3.64 8.26 6.10
N ILE A 170 3.08 7.94 4.95
CA ILE A 170 2.93 8.87 3.83
C ILE A 170 1.45 9.14 3.64
N VAL A 171 1.07 10.41 3.65
CA VAL A 171 -0.32 10.85 3.45
C VAL A 171 -0.40 11.91 2.34
N PRO A 172 -1.56 12.12 1.69
CA PRO A 172 -1.67 13.06 0.57
C PRO A 172 -1.68 14.54 0.96
N THR A 173 -2.16 14.90 2.15
CA THR A 173 -2.37 16.30 2.57
C THR A 173 -1.83 16.60 3.96
N THR A 174 -1.57 17.88 4.23
CA THR A 174 -1.13 18.35 5.57
C THR A 174 -2.18 18.12 6.64
N SER A 175 -3.46 18.27 6.30
CA SER A 175 -4.56 17.99 7.23
C SER A 175 -4.59 16.53 7.67
N LEU A 176 -4.28 15.59 6.78
CA LEU A 176 -4.18 14.18 7.14
C LEU A 176 -2.92 13.86 7.97
N VAL A 177 -1.83 14.63 7.82
CA VAL A 177 -0.67 14.51 8.75
C VAL A 177 -1.10 14.85 10.16
N GLU A 178 -1.81 15.98 10.34
CA GLU A 178 -2.27 16.43 11.66
C GLU A 178 -3.33 15.49 12.23
N GLN A 179 -4.28 15.04 11.41
CA GLN A 179 -5.29 14.07 11.84
C GLN A 179 -4.65 12.75 12.31
N MET A 180 -3.74 12.17 11.54
CA MET A 180 -3.06 10.93 11.90
C MET A 180 -2.28 11.07 13.21
N TYR A 181 -1.58 12.19 13.38
CA TYR A 181 -0.88 12.50 14.63
C TYR A 181 -1.84 12.62 15.81
N SER A 182 -2.96 13.35 15.64
CA SER A 182 -4.00 13.50 16.65
C SER A 182 -4.64 12.16 17.04
N ASP A 183 -4.93 11.32 16.05
CA ASP A 183 -5.46 9.97 16.26
C ASP A 183 -4.48 9.13 17.09
N PHE A 184 -3.19 9.17 16.76
CA PHE A 184 -2.15 8.43 17.49
C PHE A 184 -1.99 8.95 18.92
N ALA A 185 -2.07 10.28 19.13
CA ALA A 185 -2.02 10.87 20.45
C ALA A 185 -3.21 10.42 21.31
N ALA A 186 -4.41 10.31 20.73
CA ALA A 186 -5.58 9.80 21.42
C ALA A 186 -5.45 8.30 21.74
N TYR A 187 -5.06 7.48 20.76
CA TYR A 187 -4.90 6.03 20.95
C TYR A 187 -3.87 5.70 22.03
N SER A 188 -2.79 6.48 22.13
CA SER A 188 -1.69 6.27 23.08
C SER A 188 -1.87 7.00 24.42
N GLN A 189 -2.98 7.70 24.65
CA GLN A 189 -3.14 8.58 25.83
C GLN A 189 -2.82 7.89 27.17
N ASN A 190 -3.18 6.62 27.30
CA ASN A 190 -2.96 5.82 28.49
C ASN A 190 -1.97 4.65 28.25
N ASP A 191 -1.42 4.54 27.06
CA ASP A 191 -0.43 3.53 26.69
C ASP A 191 0.99 4.04 26.94
N LYS A 192 1.64 3.55 27.99
CA LYS A 192 3.02 3.92 28.34
C LYS A 192 4.07 3.32 27.41
N SER A 193 3.71 2.35 26.58
CA SER A 193 4.61 1.67 25.65
C SER A 193 4.82 2.42 24.34
N PHE A 194 3.94 3.39 24.03
CA PHE A 194 4.05 4.25 22.85
C PHE A 194 4.33 5.70 23.24
N ASN A 195 5.42 6.27 22.73
CA ASN A 195 5.79 7.66 23.00
C ASN A 195 5.44 8.54 21.80
N ILE A 196 4.38 9.35 21.94
CA ILE A 196 3.93 10.28 20.88
C ILE A 196 4.97 11.37 20.54
N ASP A 197 5.86 11.71 21.46
CA ASP A 197 6.93 12.70 21.22
C ASP A 197 8.00 12.19 20.23
N GLU A 198 8.08 10.87 20.02
CA GLU A 198 8.92 10.26 19.00
C GLU A 198 8.27 10.24 17.59
N VAL A 199 7.08 10.77 17.46
CA VAL A 199 6.40 10.91 16.15
C VAL A 199 6.67 12.30 15.59
N GLN A 200 7.45 12.38 14.52
CA GLN A 200 7.74 13.61 13.80
C GLN A 200 6.80 13.82 12.62
N ARG A 201 6.28 15.04 12.49
CA ARG A 201 5.50 15.48 11.33
C ARG A 201 6.39 16.26 10.37
N ILE A 202 6.32 15.96 9.05
CA ILE A 202 7.09 16.66 8.01
C ILE A 202 6.16 17.13 6.90
N TYR A 203 5.96 18.46 6.82
CA TYR A 203 5.31 19.14 5.71
C TYR A 203 5.78 20.61 5.63
N SER A 204 5.37 21.34 4.60
CA SER A 204 5.78 22.74 4.40
C SER A 204 5.39 23.61 5.61
N GLY A 205 6.34 24.32 6.16
CA GLY A 205 6.15 25.22 7.32
C GLY A 205 6.38 24.58 8.69
N MET A 206 6.61 23.27 8.77
CA MET A 206 6.95 22.64 10.06
C MET A 206 8.45 22.79 10.39
N PRO A 207 8.79 23.16 11.64
CA PRO A 207 10.19 23.15 12.07
C PRO A 207 10.74 21.73 12.07
N LYS A 208 11.99 21.58 11.58
CA LYS A 208 12.72 20.31 11.69
C LYS A 208 13.10 20.11 13.16
N LYS A 209 12.63 19.03 13.78
CA LYS A 209 13.17 18.59 15.07
C LYS A 209 14.58 18.02 14.88
N SER A 210 15.48 18.32 15.80
CA SER A 210 16.87 17.83 15.77
C SER A 210 17.03 16.40 16.26
N GLU A 211 16.05 15.87 16.97
CA GLU A 211 16.06 14.52 17.52
C GLU A 211 15.69 13.47 16.47
N MET A 212 16.21 12.26 16.66
CA MET A 212 15.95 11.15 15.75
C MET A 212 14.62 10.45 16.10
N PRO A 213 13.48 10.75 15.43
CA PRO A 213 12.19 10.17 15.76
C PRO A 213 12.12 8.70 15.35
N SER A 214 11.33 7.89 16.07
CA SER A 214 11.05 6.50 15.69
C SER A 214 10.05 6.41 14.54
N VAL A 215 9.18 7.44 14.40
CA VAL A 215 8.13 7.52 13.37
C VAL A 215 8.16 8.87 12.67
N ILE A 216 8.00 8.84 11.35
CA ILE A 216 7.80 10.06 10.54
C ILE A 216 6.47 9.98 9.83
N ILE A 217 5.59 10.97 10.05
CA ILE A 217 4.38 11.18 9.26
C ILE A 217 4.63 12.35 8.31
N SER A 218 4.50 12.12 7.00
CA SER A 218 4.82 13.15 6.00
C SER A 218 3.87 13.17 4.83
N THR A 219 3.73 14.35 4.21
CA THR A 219 3.16 14.41 2.88
C THR A 219 4.17 13.93 1.84
N TRP A 220 3.71 13.24 0.79
CA TRP A 220 4.59 12.78 -0.29
C TRP A 220 5.36 13.93 -0.97
N GLN A 221 4.74 15.14 -1.06
CA GLN A 221 5.34 16.33 -1.65
C GLN A 221 6.61 16.77 -0.93
N SER A 222 6.65 16.56 0.38
CA SER A 222 7.77 16.99 1.21
C SER A 222 9.01 16.09 1.09
N ILE A 223 8.81 14.82 0.69
CA ILE A 223 9.87 13.81 0.74
C ILE A 223 10.28 13.22 -0.62
N TYR A 224 9.47 13.33 -1.69
CA TYR A 224 9.72 12.61 -2.95
C TYR A 224 11.05 12.99 -3.63
N LYS A 225 11.57 14.21 -3.40
CA LYS A 225 12.85 14.70 -3.93
C LYS A 225 14.06 14.34 -3.06
N LEU A 226 13.85 13.81 -1.85
CA LEU A 226 14.94 13.45 -0.96
C LEU A 226 15.81 12.33 -1.57
N PRO A 227 17.12 12.31 -1.27
CA PRO A 227 18.03 11.30 -1.80
C PRO A 227 17.70 9.90 -1.27
N GLY A 228 18.12 8.85 -1.99
CA GLY A 228 17.89 7.45 -1.60
C GLY A 228 18.39 7.12 -0.20
N ALA A 229 19.56 7.63 0.19
CA ALA A 229 20.15 7.43 1.52
C ALA A 229 19.24 7.88 2.68
N TRP A 230 18.38 8.90 2.47
CA TRP A 230 17.42 9.30 3.48
C TRP A 230 16.37 8.22 3.77
N PHE A 231 16.06 7.39 2.78
CA PHE A 231 15.05 6.34 2.90
C PHE A 231 15.58 5.03 3.50
N GLU A 232 16.88 4.82 3.59
CA GLU A 232 17.53 3.60 4.12
C GLU A 232 17.29 3.40 5.63
N GLN A 233 16.93 4.46 6.34
CA GLN A 233 16.61 4.43 7.77
C GLN A 233 15.28 3.74 8.10
N PHE A 234 14.41 3.51 7.10
CA PHE A 234 13.07 2.98 7.33
C PHE A 234 13.00 1.49 7.00
N GLY A 235 12.46 0.71 7.92
CA GLY A 235 12.16 -0.71 7.73
C GLY A 235 10.67 -0.99 7.54
N CYS A 236 9.81 0.04 7.81
CA CYS A 236 8.38 -0.02 7.61
C CYS A 236 7.87 1.23 6.89
N VAL A 237 6.90 1.05 6.00
CA VAL A 237 6.19 2.16 5.33
C VAL A 237 4.70 1.91 5.29
N PHE A 238 3.94 2.95 5.63
CA PHE A 238 2.50 3.03 5.42
C PHE A 238 2.19 4.11 4.40
N GLY A 239 1.28 3.84 3.46
CA GLY A 239 0.74 4.83 2.53
C GLY A 239 -0.77 4.95 2.75
N ASP A 240 -1.22 5.98 3.46
CA ASP A 240 -2.66 6.18 3.66
C ASP A 240 -3.29 6.96 2.51
N GLU A 241 -4.53 6.61 2.17
CA GLU A 241 -5.24 7.11 0.98
C GLU A 241 -4.39 6.96 -0.31
N ALA A 242 -3.80 5.78 -0.49
CA ALA A 242 -2.81 5.49 -1.52
C ALA A 242 -3.30 5.79 -2.96
N HIS A 243 -4.61 5.75 -3.21
CA HIS A 243 -5.21 6.09 -4.50
C HIS A 243 -5.05 7.58 -4.88
N ASN A 244 -4.86 8.48 -3.90
CA ASN A 244 -4.70 9.92 -4.12
C ASN A 244 -3.27 10.33 -4.50
N PHE A 245 -2.32 9.41 -4.46
CA PHE A 245 -0.94 9.75 -4.82
C PHE A 245 -0.77 9.83 -6.34
N LYS A 246 0.01 10.81 -6.80
CA LYS A 246 0.51 10.79 -8.17
C LYS A 246 1.41 9.57 -8.35
N ALA A 247 1.04 8.65 -9.23
CA ALA A 247 1.74 7.38 -9.45
C ALA A 247 3.27 7.55 -9.55
N LYS A 248 3.76 8.53 -10.30
CA LYS A 248 5.20 8.81 -10.48
C LYS A 248 5.91 9.18 -9.16
N SER A 249 5.29 10.00 -8.30
CA SER A 249 5.90 10.43 -7.04
C SER A 249 5.89 9.31 -6.00
N LEU A 250 4.80 8.57 -5.90
CA LEU A 250 4.70 7.41 -5.03
C LEU A 250 5.71 6.33 -5.42
N THR A 251 5.77 6.00 -6.72
CA THR A 251 6.77 5.07 -7.26
C THR A 251 8.19 5.51 -6.91
N SER A 252 8.52 6.81 -7.09
CA SER A 252 9.84 7.34 -6.75
C SER A 252 10.18 7.19 -5.28
N ILE A 253 9.23 7.36 -4.37
CA ILE A 253 9.45 7.17 -2.92
C ILE A 253 9.60 5.69 -2.61
N LEU A 254 8.64 4.86 -3.01
CA LEU A 254 8.57 3.47 -2.60
C LEU A 254 9.68 2.60 -3.23
N THR A 255 10.23 2.98 -4.38
CA THR A 255 11.42 2.33 -4.95
C THR A 255 12.74 2.71 -4.24
N LYS A 256 12.77 3.88 -3.58
CA LYS A 256 13.91 4.28 -2.73
C LYS A 256 13.91 3.59 -1.36
N LEU A 257 12.76 3.13 -0.88
CA LEU A 257 12.60 2.40 0.38
C LEU A 257 13.04 0.93 0.22
N ARG A 258 14.33 0.72 -0.09
CA ARG A 258 14.89 -0.58 -0.42
C ARG A 258 14.92 -1.53 0.77
N ASP A 259 15.04 -0.99 1.98
CA ASP A 259 15.17 -1.70 3.25
C ASP A 259 13.83 -1.86 3.98
N ALA A 260 12.75 -1.24 3.48
CA ALA A 260 11.43 -1.35 4.08
C ALA A 260 10.81 -2.71 3.73
N GLU A 261 10.95 -3.66 4.64
CA GLU A 261 10.37 -5.01 4.55
C GLU A 261 8.85 -4.95 4.72
N TYR A 262 8.38 -4.15 5.68
CA TYR A 262 6.96 -3.98 5.97
C TYR A 262 6.40 -2.84 5.13
N ARG A 263 5.43 -3.16 4.25
CA ARG A 263 4.90 -2.23 3.25
C ARG A 263 3.38 -2.31 3.17
N PHE A 264 2.69 -1.33 3.73
CA PHE A 264 1.23 -1.33 3.80
C PHE A 264 0.66 -0.08 3.13
N GLY A 265 -0.25 -0.29 2.18
CA GLY A 265 -1.10 0.77 1.63
C GLY A 265 -2.50 0.66 2.22
N THR A 266 -3.14 1.78 2.51
CA THR A 266 -4.55 1.83 2.88
C THR A 266 -5.31 2.72 1.90
N THR A 267 -6.52 2.32 1.54
CA THR A 267 -7.39 3.12 0.66
C THR A 267 -8.86 2.75 0.85
N GLY A 268 -9.75 3.71 0.62
CA GLY A 268 -11.20 3.46 0.63
C GLY A 268 -11.68 2.74 -0.62
N THR A 269 -11.05 3.01 -1.75
CA THR A 269 -11.41 2.45 -3.06
C THR A 269 -10.15 2.25 -3.90
N LEU A 270 -10.15 1.21 -4.73
CA LEU A 270 -9.27 1.16 -5.90
C LEU A 270 -10.07 1.71 -7.07
N ASP A 271 -9.52 2.72 -7.77
CA ASP A 271 -10.12 3.12 -9.03
C ASP A 271 -10.12 1.90 -9.97
N GLY A 272 -11.17 1.71 -10.76
CA GLY A 272 -11.38 0.51 -11.56
C GLY A 272 -10.36 0.32 -12.70
N THR A 273 -9.25 1.09 -12.73
CA THR A 273 -8.24 0.97 -13.76
C THR A 273 -7.19 -0.07 -13.36
N GLN A 274 -7.06 -1.12 -14.15
CA GLN A 274 -6.09 -2.20 -13.93
C GLN A 274 -4.65 -1.67 -13.75
N THR A 275 -4.27 -0.65 -14.53
CA THR A 275 -2.94 -0.05 -14.47
C THR A 275 -2.65 0.56 -13.10
N HIS A 276 -3.60 1.31 -12.54
CA HIS A 276 -3.43 1.93 -11.22
C HIS A 276 -3.36 0.87 -10.11
N LYS A 277 -4.26 -0.10 -10.17
CA LYS A 277 -4.27 -1.25 -9.25
C LYS A 277 -2.92 -1.96 -9.22
N LEU A 278 -2.39 -2.35 -10.39
CA LEU A 278 -1.12 -3.09 -10.48
C LEU A 278 0.09 -2.28 -10.01
N VAL A 279 0.11 -0.96 -10.22
CA VAL A 279 1.16 -0.10 -9.65
C VAL A 279 1.11 -0.11 -8.13
N LEU A 280 -0.06 0.04 -7.53
CA LEU A 280 -0.23 0.03 -6.07
C LEU A 280 0.10 -1.34 -5.47
N GLU A 281 -0.43 -2.42 -6.05
CA GLU A 281 -0.12 -3.78 -5.61
C GLU A 281 1.38 -4.11 -5.79
N GLY A 282 2.00 -3.62 -6.86
CA GLY A 282 3.44 -3.77 -7.08
C GLY A 282 4.27 -3.10 -5.99
N LEU A 283 3.87 -1.94 -5.54
CA LEU A 283 4.60 -1.14 -4.56
C LEU A 283 4.36 -1.59 -3.11
N PHE A 284 3.13 -1.97 -2.77
CA PHE A 284 2.74 -2.36 -1.41
C PHE A 284 2.56 -3.88 -1.26
N GLY A 285 1.90 -4.53 -2.19
CA GLY A 285 1.49 -5.94 -2.12
C GLY A 285 0.03 -6.12 -2.54
N PRO A 286 -0.49 -7.36 -2.50
CA PRO A 286 -1.84 -7.66 -2.97
C PRO A 286 -2.92 -6.87 -2.23
N ALA A 287 -4.03 -6.67 -2.94
CA ALA A 287 -5.23 -6.06 -2.36
C ALA A 287 -5.94 -7.05 -1.42
N TYR A 288 -6.17 -6.62 -0.18
CA TYR A 288 -6.98 -7.30 0.82
C TYR A 288 -8.19 -6.44 1.19
N TYR A 289 -9.39 -6.96 0.98
CA TYR A 289 -10.63 -6.27 1.29
C TYR A 289 -10.98 -6.48 2.76
N VAL A 290 -10.80 -5.44 3.55
CA VAL A 290 -10.98 -5.46 5.02
C VAL A 290 -12.45 -5.54 5.41
N THR A 291 -13.27 -4.67 4.84
CA THR A 291 -14.73 -4.59 5.03
C THR A 291 -15.36 -3.77 3.93
N THR A 292 -16.68 -3.83 3.78
CA THR A 292 -17.43 -3.00 2.83
C THR A 292 -18.26 -1.94 3.55
N THR A 293 -18.64 -0.88 2.85
CA THR A 293 -19.57 0.13 3.37
C THR A 293 -20.90 -0.51 3.78
N LYS A 294 -21.36 -1.50 3.00
CA LYS A 294 -22.59 -2.24 3.31
C LYS A 294 -22.48 -3.01 4.62
N ASP A 295 -21.38 -3.77 4.83
CA ASP A 295 -21.16 -4.50 6.07
C ASP A 295 -21.16 -3.59 7.30
N LEU A 296 -20.58 -2.39 7.16
CA LEU A 296 -20.55 -1.40 8.25
C LEU A 296 -21.94 -0.82 8.53
N MET A 297 -22.76 -0.59 7.50
CA MET A 297 -24.15 -0.15 7.64
C MET A 297 -25.02 -1.26 8.27
N ASP A 298 -24.92 -2.49 7.80
CA ASP A 298 -25.67 -3.64 8.31
C ASP A 298 -25.34 -3.92 9.80
N LYS A 299 -24.10 -3.64 10.23
CA LYS A 299 -23.66 -3.72 11.63
C LYS A 299 -23.93 -2.46 12.47
N ASN A 300 -24.67 -1.48 11.94
CA ASN A 300 -24.93 -0.17 12.57
C ASN A 300 -23.66 0.60 12.99
N GLN A 301 -22.55 0.39 12.28
CA GLN A 301 -21.28 1.08 12.52
C GLN A 301 -21.10 2.32 11.61
N LEU A 302 -21.94 2.46 10.60
CA LEU A 302 -22.12 3.63 9.76
C LEU A 302 -23.60 4.01 9.68
N ALA A 303 -23.86 5.32 9.47
CA ALA A 303 -25.21 5.79 9.22
C ALA A 303 -25.76 5.14 7.95
N GLN A 304 -27.05 4.79 7.98
CA GLN A 304 -27.72 4.27 6.79
C GLN A 304 -27.88 5.36 5.74
N LEU A 305 -27.64 5.03 4.49
CA LEU A 305 -27.77 5.92 3.34
C LEU A 305 -29.07 5.55 2.59
N ASP A 306 -30.04 6.47 2.56
CA ASP A 306 -31.25 6.36 1.74
C ASP A 306 -31.09 7.28 0.50
N ILE A 307 -30.99 6.69 -0.66
CA ILE A 307 -30.82 7.42 -1.92
C ILE A 307 -32.19 7.55 -2.60
N LYS A 308 -32.73 8.77 -2.65
CA LYS A 308 -33.96 9.09 -3.39
C LYS A 308 -33.60 9.71 -4.74
N VAL A 309 -33.92 9.00 -5.82
CA VAL A 309 -33.74 9.50 -7.18
C VAL A 309 -35.01 10.17 -7.63
N LEU A 310 -34.97 11.48 -7.84
CA LEU A 310 -36.06 12.24 -8.41
C LEU A 310 -35.91 12.30 -9.94
N LEU A 311 -36.79 11.60 -10.65
CA LEU A 311 -36.85 11.67 -12.11
C LEU A 311 -37.77 12.84 -12.52
N LEU A 312 -37.18 13.90 -13.04
CA LEU A 312 -37.90 15.00 -13.63
C LEU A 312 -38.27 14.61 -15.07
N LYS A 313 -39.57 14.48 -15.36
CA LYS A 313 -40.08 14.31 -16.72
C LYS A 313 -40.38 15.69 -17.28
N TYR A 314 -39.66 16.10 -18.28
CA TYR A 314 -40.00 17.27 -19.10
C TYR A 314 -40.93 16.84 -20.22
N LYS A 315 -41.87 17.74 -20.61
CA LYS A 315 -42.67 17.53 -21.83
C LYS A 315 -41.73 17.64 -23.03
N ASP A 316 -41.99 16.82 -24.06
CA ASP A 316 -41.15 16.75 -25.27
C ASP A 316 -41.02 18.09 -26.04
N GLU A 317 -41.84 19.09 -25.68
CA GLU A 317 -41.79 20.45 -26.23
C GLU A 317 -40.56 21.29 -25.75
N TYR A 318 -39.76 20.79 -24.83
CA TYR A 318 -38.59 21.48 -24.27
C TYR A 318 -37.25 20.74 -24.47
N CYS A 319 -37.22 19.75 -25.38
CA CYS A 319 -35.99 19.03 -25.78
C CYS A 319 -35.47 19.50 -27.12
#